data_627f66ff6fc0b53bdc74fbbd1de90f31
#
_entry.id   627f66ff6fc0b53bdc74fbbd1de90f31
#
_cell.length_a   1.000
_cell.length_b   1.000
_cell.length_c   1.000
_cell.angle_alpha   90.00
_cell.angle_beta   90.00
_cell.angle_gamma   90.00
#
_symmetry.space_group_name_H-M   'P 1'
#
loop_
_entity.id
_entity.type
_entity.pdbx_description
1 polymer ?
#
loop_
_entity_poly.entity_id
_entity_poly.type
_entity_poly.pdbx_seq_one_letter_code
_entity_poly.pdbx_strand_id
1 'polypeptide(L)'
;RTWRDRDVTQGGCLYIAAEGAWGIKNRLVAFRQHYDVAGDVPFAVLPQAVNMFDSDEDLDRLINTVRVLARDMGGLRLIVLDTLSRVAAGADENSAKDASIVVASADKLRALTGAHVMLIHHTGKDSARGARGSSVWRASCDTEIEIEAGEGMSVAKVTKQRELEIGGEFGFGLDVVELGRNGRGKPVSSCVVA
;
A
#
# COMPACT_ATOMS: atom_id res chain seq x y z
N ARG A 1 -16.40 -13.05 -4.75
CA ARG A 1 -16.37 -12.80 -3.29
C ARG A 1 -16.73 -11.36 -3.01
N THR A 2 -17.30 -11.09 -1.84
CA THR A 2 -17.64 -9.72 -1.41
C THR A 2 -16.86 -9.32 -0.18
N TRP A 3 -16.59 -8.03 -0.05
CA TRP A 3 -16.04 -7.40 1.14
C TRP A 3 -16.81 -6.09 1.38
N ARG A 4 -17.47 -5.97 2.54
CA ARG A 4 -18.34 -4.83 2.87
C ARG A 4 -19.35 -4.53 1.76
N ASP A 5 -20.04 -5.58 1.29
CA ASP A 5 -21.05 -5.56 0.21
C ASP A 5 -20.53 -5.09 -1.16
N ARG A 6 -19.23 -5.10 -1.35
CA ARG A 6 -18.58 -4.79 -2.63
C ARG A 6 -17.94 -6.03 -3.22
N ASP A 7 -18.06 -6.20 -4.52
CA ASP A 7 -17.42 -7.30 -5.24
C ASP A 7 -15.89 -7.16 -5.21
N VAL A 8 -15.21 -8.26 -4.87
CA VAL A 8 -13.75 -8.34 -4.83
C VAL A 8 -13.25 -9.33 -5.87
N THR A 9 -12.39 -8.85 -6.76
CA THR A 9 -11.65 -9.70 -7.68
C THR A 9 -10.46 -10.32 -6.98
N GLN A 10 -10.47 -11.65 -6.82
CA GLN A 10 -9.38 -12.39 -6.19
C GLN A 10 -8.14 -12.38 -7.10
N GLY A 11 -6.95 -12.28 -6.50
CA GLY A 11 -5.66 -12.39 -7.21
C GLY A 11 -4.48 -12.09 -6.30
N GLY A 12 -3.28 -12.19 -6.85
CA GLY A 12 -2.03 -11.93 -6.13
C GLY A 12 -1.87 -10.46 -5.73
N CYS A 13 -1.22 -10.26 -4.59
CA CYS A 13 -0.83 -8.94 -4.11
C CYS A 13 0.68 -8.92 -3.84
N LEU A 14 1.36 -7.88 -4.35
CA LEU A 14 2.74 -7.56 -3.98
C LEU A 14 2.76 -6.31 -3.11
N TYR A 15 3.30 -6.42 -1.91
CA TYR A 15 3.50 -5.32 -0.98
C TYR A 15 4.98 -4.95 -0.92
N ILE A 16 5.33 -3.75 -1.36
CA ILE A 16 6.70 -3.23 -1.31
C ILE A 16 6.83 -2.41 -0.03
N ALA A 17 7.45 -3.02 0.98
CA ALA A 17 7.70 -2.42 2.28
C ALA A 17 9.00 -1.61 2.23
N ALA A 18 8.99 -0.47 1.54
CA ALA A 18 10.14 0.42 1.46
C ALA A 18 10.37 1.17 2.78
N GLU A 19 9.36 1.19 3.65
CA GLU A 19 9.41 1.70 5.02
C GLU A 19 8.84 0.67 5.99
N GLY A 20 9.43 0.57 7.20
CA GLY A 20 8.92 -0.31 8.26
C GLY A 20 8.98 -1.81 7.97
N ALA A 21 9.85 -2.27 7.07
CA ALA A 21 9.98 -3.66 6.64
C ALA A 21 10.11 -4.67 7.80
N TRP A 22 10.75 -4.28 8.89
CA TRP A 22 10.91 -5.11 10.08
C TRP A 22 9.60 -5.45 10.80
N GLY A 23 8.60 -4.55 10.73
CA GLY A 23 7.30 -4.73 11.38
C GLY A 23 6.33 -5.59 10.57
N ILE A 24 6.53 -5.71 9.25
CA ILE A 24 5.56 -6.38 8.36
C ILE A 24 5.38 -7.86 8.71
N LYS A 25 6.45 -8.53 9.14
CA LYS A 25 6.43 -9.94 9.54
C LYS A 25 5.46 -10.17 10.71
N ASN A 26 5.54 -9.33 11.72
CA ASN A 26 4.66 -9.42 12.88
C ASN A 26 3.20 -9.11 12.52
N ARG A 27 2.96 -8.14 11.62
CA ARG A 27 1.62 -7.83 11.12
C ARG A 27 1.01 -9.02 10.37
N LEU A 28 1.79 -9.69 9.53
CA LEU A 28 1.33 -10.88 8.80
C LEU A 28 1.03 -12.05 9.73
N VAL A 29 1.88 -12.29 10.75
CA VAL A 29 1.63 -13.33 11.75
C VAL A 29 0.36 -13.02 12.54
N ALA A 30 0.20 -11.76 13.01
CA ALA A 30 -0.99 -11.32 13.72
C ALA A 30 -2.26 -11.50 12.87
N PHE A 31 -2.22 -11.10 11.60
CA PHE A 31 -3.33 -11.25 10.68
C PHE A 31 -3.73 -12.73 10.50
N ARG A 32 -2.76 -13.60 10.24
CA ARG A 32 -3.01 -15.04 10.08
C ARG A 32 -3.58 -15.67 11.33
N GLN A 33 -3.07 -15.28 12.50
CA GLN A 33 -3.54 -15.79 13.80
C GLN A 33 -4.95 -15.31 14.12
N HIS A 34 -5.23 -14.02 13.92
CA HIS A 34 -6.52 -13.40 14.26
C HIS A 34 -7.66 -13.90 13.35
N TYR A 35 -7.39 -14.05 12.05
CA TYR A 35 -8.39 -14.47 11.08
C TYR A 35 -8.36 -15.96 10.73
N ASP A 36 -7.59 -16.77 11.48
CA ASP A 36 -7.42 -18.20 11.25
C ASP A 36 -7.08 -18.54 9.77
N VAL A 37 -6.15 -17.80 9.19
CA VAL A 37 -5.76 -17.96 7.79
C VAL A 37 -4.75 -19.09 7.68
N ALA A 38 -5.25 -20.28 7.29
CA ALA A 38 -4.42 -21.43 6.98
C ALA A 38 -3.99 -21.48 5.50
N GLY A 39 -2.90 -22.20 5.22
CA GLY A 39 -2.41 -22.44 3.87
C GLY A 39 -1.71 -21.22 3.24
N ASP A 40 -1.43 -21.33 1.95
CA ASP A 40 -0.78 -20.28 1.19
C ASP A 40 -1.80 -19.25 0.69
N VAL A 41 -1.43 -17.99 0.80
CA VAL A 41 -2.17 -16.88 0.23
C VAL A 41 -1.32 -16.21 -0.85
N PRO A 42 -1.90 -15.76 -1.96
CA PRO A 42 -1.16 -15.10 -3.04
C PRO A 42 -0.75 -13.68 -2.64
N PHE A 43 0.10 -13.58 -1.61
CA PHE A 43 0.60 -12.33 -1.05
C PHE A 43 2.12 -12.41 -0.87
N ALA A 44 2.84 -11.53 -1.56
CA ALA A 44 4.30 -11.41 -1.44
C ALA A 44 4.69 -10.07 -0.82
N VAL A 45 5.80 -10.08 -0.08
CA VAL A 45 6.40 -8.86 0.47
C VAL A 45 7.80 -8.70 -0.10
N LEU A 46 8.08 -7.52 -0.65
CA LEU A 46 9.42 -7.08 -1.01
C LEU A 46 9.91 -6.09 0.07
N PRO A 47 10.77 -6.52 1.01
CA PRO A 47 11.17 -5.71 2.16
C PRO A 47 12.38 -4.82 1.82
N GLN A 48 12.27 -4.05 0.74
CA GLN A 48 13.32 -3.13 0.31
C GLN A 48 12.73 -1.93 -0.44
N ALA A 49 13.47 -0.81 -0.44
CA ALA A 49 13.11 0.34 -1.25
C ALA A 49 13.39 0.05 -2.73
N VAL A 50 12.53 0.61 -3.59
CA VAL A 50 12.68 0.64 -5.05
C VAL A 50 12.58 2.11 -5.44
N ASN A 51 13.56 2.64 -6.16
CA ASN A 51 13.52 4.02 -6.62
C ASN A 51 12.79 4.11 -7.97
N MET A 52 11.66 4.81 -7.99
CA MET A 52 10.84 5.02 -9.19
C MET A 52 11.06 6.40 -9.83
N PHE A 53 11.92 7.23 -9.23
CA PHE A 53 12.20 8.59 -9.70
C PHE A 53 13.47 8.67 -10.55
N ASP A 54 14.57 8.10 -10.06
CA ASP A 54 15.92 8.31 -10.61
C ASP A 54 16.63 6.99 -10.96
N SER A 55 15.89 5.89 -11.11
CA SER A 55 16.49 4.59 -11.42
C SER A 55 15.61 3.75 -12.35
N ASP A 56 15.90 3.82 -13.64
CA ASP A 56 15.30 2.90 -14.62
C ASP A 56 15.64 1.43 -14.31
N GLU A 57 16.84 1.18 -13.76
CA GLU A 57 17.28 -0.16 -13.38
C GLU A 57 16.41 -0.75 -12.26
N ASP A 58 16.08 0.03 -11.23
CA ASP A 58 15.21 -0.41 -10.15
C ASP A 58 13.80 -0.70 -10.65
N LEU A 59 13.27 0.15 -11.53
CA LEU A 59 11.95 -0.05 -12.13
C LEU A 59 11.92 -1.32 -13.00
N ASP A 60 12.94 -1.56 -13.81
CA ASP A 60 13.04 -2.76 -14.65
C ASP A 60 13.20 -4.03 -13.80
N ARG A 61 13.98 -3.99 -12.72
CA ARG A 61 14.08 -5.09 -11.75
C ARG A 61 12.73 -5.37 -11.08
N LEU A 62 12.02 -4.32 -10.70
CA LEU A 62 10.67 -4.46 -10.13
C LEU A 62 9.71 -5.11 -11.13
N ILE A 63 9.68 -4.64 -12.38
CA ILE A 63 8.84 -5.20 -13.44
C ILE A 63 9.14 -6.69 -13.65
N ASN A 64 10.41 -7.08 -13.65
CA ASN A 64 10.81 -8.47 -13.79
C ASN A 64 10.36 -9.31 -12.58
N THR A 65 10.52 -8.80 -11.37
CA THR A 65 10.03 -9.44 -10.13
C THR A 65 8.52 -9.64 -10.18
N VAL A 66 7.78 -8.62 -10.58
CA VAL A 66 6.31 -8.68 -10.73
C VAL A 66 5.90 -9.74 -11.75
N ARG A 67 6.59 -9.85 -12.87
CA ARG A 67 6.30 -10.88 -13.89
C ARG A 67 6.49 -12.30 -13.37
N VAL A 68 7.53 -12.55 -12.58
CA VAL A 68 7.76 -13.86 -11.94
C VAL A 68 6.63 -14.15 -10.96
N LEU A 69 6.37 -13.24 -10.03
CA LEU A 69 5.31 -13.40 -9.03
C LEU A 69 3.93 -13.57 -9.65
N ALA A 70 3.64 -12.86 -10.73
CA ALA A 70 2.36 -13.00 -11.44
C ALA A 70 2.15 -14.42 -12.00
N ARG A 71 3.20 -15.08 -12.47
CA ARG A 71 3.12 -16.49 -12.92
C ARG A 71 2.83 -17.43 -11.74
N ASP A 72 3.58 -17.24 -10.64
CA ASP A 72 3.49 -18.12 -9.46
C ASP A 72 2.15 -17.98 -8.72
N MET A 73 1.54 -16.79 -8.78
CA MET A 73 0.29 -16.47 -8.08
C MET A 73 -0.96 -16.56 -8.97
N GLY A 74 -0.82 -16.94 -10.23
CA GLY A 74 -1.96 -16.96 -11.17
C GLY A 74 -2.47 -15.56 -11.55
N GLY A 75 -1.61 -14.55 -11.49
CA GLY A 75 -1.87 -13.14 -11.79
C GLY A 75 -1.77 -12.23 -10.58
N LEU A 76 -1.20 -11.05 -10.78
CA LEU A 76 -1.22 -9.98 -9.79
C LEU A 76 -2.41 -9.05 -10.04
N ARG A 77 -3.08 -8.63 -8.96
CA ARG A 77 -4.19 -7.66 -8.99
C ARG A 77 -3.85 -6.36 -8.29
N LEU A 78 -2.91 -6.41 -7.34
CA LEU A 78 -2.55 -5.24 -6.55
C LEU A 78 -1.04 -5.19 -6.31
N ILE A 79 -0.46 -4.02 -6.51
CA ILE A 79 0.91 -3.68 -6.12
C ILE A 79 0.82 -2.49 -5.17
N VAL A 80 1.29 -2.65 -3.94
CA VAL A 80 1.31 -1.60 -2.92
C VAL A 80 2.73 -1.08 -2.76
N LEU A 81 2.89 0.23 -2.82
CA LEU A 81 4.16 0.94 -2.64
C LEU A 81 4.08 1.74 -1.32
N ASP A 82 4.75 1.26 -0.31
CA ASP A 82 4.74 1.84 1.05
C ASP A 82 6.15 2.32 1.46
N THR A 83 6.43 3.60 1.37
CA THR A 83 5.59 4.77 1.09
C THR A 83 6.05 5.51 -0.17
N LEU A 84 5.21 6.44 -0.68
CA LEU A 84 5.54 7.30 -1.83
C LEU A 84 6.89 8.02 -1.65
N SER A 85 7.15 8.60 -0.48
CA SER A 85 8.40 9.32 -0.20
C SER A 85 9.64 8.41 -0.31
N ARG A 86 9.49 7.10 -0.06
CA ARG A 86 10.58 6.12 -0.18
C ARG A 86 10.84 5.68 -1.61
N VAL A 87 9.78 5.51 -2.39
CA VAL A 87 9.90 5.11 -3.81
C VAL A 87 10.20 6.32 -4.72
N ALA A 88 10.02 7.54 -4.23
CA ALA A 88 10.38 8.79 -4.89
C ALA A 88 11.68 9.40 -4.32
N ALA A 89 12.61 8.56 -3.84
CA ALA A 89 13.85 9.04 -3.23
C ALA A 89 14.63 9.93 -4.21
N GLY A 90 15.01 11.14 -3.75
CA GLY A 90 15.68 12.15 -4.56
C GLY A 90 14.74 13.17 -5.24
N ALA A 91 13.44 12.90 -5.31
CA ALA A 91 12.46 13.84 -5.85
C ALA A 91 12.12 14.96 -4.84
N ASP A 92 11.84 16.15 -5.35
CA ASP A 92 11.17 17.18 -4.57
C ASP A 92 9.65 16.92 -4.58
N GLU A 93 9.07 16.60 -3.42
CA GLU A 93 7.64 16.32 -3.28
C GLU A 93 6.74 17.42 -3.80
N ASN A 94 7.19 18.69 -3.81
CA ASN A 94 6.43 19.85 -4.26
C ASN A 94 6.61 20.12 -5.76
N SER A 95 7.60 19.52 -6.40
CA SER A 95 7.88 19.67 -7.82
C SER A 95 6.87 18.89 -8.66
N ALA A 96 6.09 19.60 -9.47
CA ALA A 96 5.17 18.95 -10.42
C ALA A 96 5.92 18.12 -11.47
N LYS A 97 7.14 18.52 -11.84
CA LYS A 97 7.99 17.78 -12.77
C LYS A 97 8.40 16.43 -12.17
N ASP A 98 8.90 16.43 -10.94
CA ASP A 98 9.40 15.22 -10.29
C ASP A 98 8.25 14.26 -9.96
N ALA A 99 7.12 14.79 -9.50
CA ALA A 99 5.90 14.03 -9.31
C ALA A 99 5.45 13.32 -10.59
N SER A 100 5.51 14.01 -11.74
CA SER A 100 5.13 13.44 -13.03
C SER A 100 6.04 12.28 -13.45
N ILE A 101 7.32 12.29 -13.10
CA ILE A 101 8.25 11.18 -13.38
C ILE A 101 7.84 9.93 -12.61
N VAL A 102 7.56 10.05 -11.32
CA VAL A 102 7.13 8.91 -10.48
C VAL A 102 5.77 8.38 -10.93
N VAL A 103 4.84 9.27 -11.30
CA VAL A 103 3.54 8.88 -11.87
C VAL A 103 3.73 8.09 -13.17
N ALA A 104 4.60 8.55 -14.07
CA ALA A 104 4.89 7.84 -15.32
C ALA A 104 5.49 6.44 -15.06
N SER A 105 6.35 6.29 -14.05
CA SER A 105 6.88 5.00 -13.62
C SER A 105 5.79 4.07 -13.07
N ALA A 106 4.85 4.61 -12.28
CA ALA A 106 3.70 3.84 -11.80
C ALA A 106 2.76 3.42 -12.94
N ASP A 107 2.52 4.30 -13.90
CA ASP A 107 1.74 4.00 -15.10
C ASP A 107 2.42 2.93 -15.99
N LYS A 108 3.75 3.00 -16.17
CA LYS A 108 4.52 1.94 -16.85
C LYS A 108 4.35 0.60 -16.15
N LEU A 109 4.46 0.58 -14.81
CA LEU A 109 4.26 -0.62 -14.01
C LEU A 109 2.85 -1.18 -14.20
N ARG A 110 1.81 -0.35 -14.08
CA ARG A 110 0.42 -0.71 -14.30
C ARG A 110 0.16 -1.26 -15.71
N ALA A 111 0.65 -0.58 -16.74
CA ALA A 111 0.47 -0.99 -18.13
C ALA A 111 1.10 -2.35 -18.45
N LEU A 112 2.28 -2.64 -17.85
CA LEU A 112 3.01 -3.89 -18.11
C LEU A 112 2.51 -5.07 -17.29
N THR A 113 1.79 -4.83 -16.20
CA THR A 113 1.37 -5.88 -15.26
C THR A 113 -0.14 -6.10 -15.24
N GLY A 114 -0.92 -5.12 -15.64
CA GLY A 114 -2.38 -5.12 -15.51
C GLY A 114 -2.87 -5.04 -14.06
N ALA A 115 -1.97 -4.87 -13.09
CA ALA A 115 -2.31 -4.75 -11.68
C ALA A 115 -2.66 -3.31 -11.32
N HIS A 116 -3.54 -3.14 -10.32
CA HIS A 116 -3.75 -1.85 -9.69
C HIS A 116 -2.49 -1.46 -8.90
N VAL A 117 -2.03 -0.22 -9.03
CA VAL A 117 -0.88 0.32 -8.28
C VAL A 117 -1.41 1.26 -7.21
N MET A 118 -1.16 0.94 -5.94
CA MET A 118 -1.53 1.73 -4.78
C MET A 118 -0.28 2.38 -4.18
N LEU A 119 -0.32 3.71 -4.04
CA LEU A 119 0.72 4.48 -3.38
C LEU A 119 0.25 4.88 -1.98
N ILE A 120 1.00 4.52 -0.95
CA ILE A 120 0.75 4.98 0.42
C ILE A 120 1.51 6.27 0.62
N HIS A 121 0.80 7.31 1.02
CA HIS A 121 1.37 8.64 1.20
C HIS A 121 0.94 9.26 2.52
N HIS A 122 1.83 10.04 3.14
CA HIS A 122 1.50 10.77 4.35
C HIS A 122 0.73 12.04 4.04
N THR A 123 -0.25 12.37 4.88
CA THR A 123 -0.91 13.67 4.85
C THR A 123 0.06 14.76 5.32
N GLY A 124 -0.16 16.00 4.88
CA GLY A 124 0.56 17.17 5.38
C GLY A 124 0.23 17.46 6.86
N LYS A 125 0.96 18.40 7.46
CA LYS A 125 0.66 18.89 8.83
C LYS A 125 -0.73 19.52 8.94
N ASP A 126 -1.26 20.01 7.85
CA ASP A 126 -2.61 20.56 7.71
C ASP A 126 -3.45 19.56 6.89
N SER A 127 -4.18 18.70 7.61
CA SER A 127 -5.02 17.66 6.99
C SER A 127 -6.10 18.25 6.08
N ALA A 128 -6.54 19.47 6.31
CA ALA A 128 -7.53 20.16 5.47
C ALA A 128 -7.03 20.39 4.03
N ARG A 129 -5.71 20.29 3.79
CA ARG A 129 -5.10 20.44 2.46
C ARG A 129 -4.92 19.12 1.72
N GLY A 130 -5.29 17.98 2.33
CA GLY A 130 -5.15 16.65 1.74
C GLY A 130 -3.71 16.13 1.68
N ALA A 131 -3.39 15.34 0.66
CA ALA A 131 -2.07 14.75 0.47
C ALA A 131 -0.96 15.83 0.41
N ARG A 132 0.15 15.54 1.09
CA ARG A 132 1.32 16.44 1.10
C ARG A 132 1.97 16.52 -0.29
N GLY A 133 2.50 17.71 -0.65
CA GLY A 133 3.32 17.91 -1.83
C GLY A 133 2.53 18.41 -3.05
N SER A 134 3.01 18.06 -4.24
CA SER A 134 2.45 18.53 -5.51
C SER A 134 1.02 18.06 -5.73
N SER A 135 0.18 18.94 -6.26
CA SER A 135 -1.19 18.61 -6.70
C SER A 135 -1.24 17.53 -7.80
N VAL A 136 -0.13 17.25 -8.45
CA VAL A 136 0.00 16.19 -9.47
C VAL A 136 -0.34 14.82 -8.87
N TRP A 137 0.04 14.53 -7.61
CA TRP A 137 -0.28 13.28 -6.95
C TRP A 137 -1.78 13.01 -6.97
N ARG A 138 -2.55 13.97 -6.47
CA ARG A 138 -4.00 13.86 -6.45
C ARG A 138 -4.61 13.91 -7.86
N ALA A 139 -4.09 14.74 -8.74
CA ALA A 139 -4.61 14.88 -10.11
C ALA A 139 -4.48 13.55 -10.89
N SER A 140 -3.39 12.84 -10.71
CA SER A 140 -3.04 11.63 -11.47
C SER A 140 -3.71 10.35 -10.97
N CYS A 141 -4.08 10.25 -9.68
CA CYS A 141 -4.75 9.05 -9.18
C CYS A 141 -6.23 9.00 -9.59
N ASP A 142 -6.74 7.78 -9.79
CA ASP A 142 -8.16 7.54 -10.08
C ASP A 142 -9.00 7.58 -8.79
N THR A 143 -8.45 7.05 -7.71
CA THR A 143 -9.08 6.98 -6.38
C THR A 143 -8.11 7.51 -5.34
N GLU A 144 -8.61 8.33 -4.40
CA GLU A 144 -7.91 8.73 -3.19
C GLU A 144 -8.73 8.30 -1.98
N ILE A 145 -8.06 7.64 -1.04
CA ILE A 145 -8.66 7.23 0.24
C ILE A 145 -7.84 7.88 1.34
N GLU A 146 -8.46 8.70 2.14
CA GLU A 146 -7.86 9.32 3.32
C GLU A 146 -8.17 8.48 4.55
N ILE A 147 -7.17 8.31 5.43
CA ILE A 147 -7.33 7.66 6.72
C ILE A 147 -7.22 8.73 7.79
N GLU A 148 -8.32 8.95 8.51
CA GLU A 148 -8.38 9.82 9.67
C GLU A 148 -8.30 8.96 10.94
N ALA A 149 -7.29 9.24 11.78
CA ALA A 149 -7.15 8.58 13.07
C ALA A 149 -8.06 9.25 14.11
N GLY A 150 -8.84 8.46 14.83
CA GLY A 150 -9.66 8.89 15.95
C GLY A 150 -9.37 8.12 17.23
N GLU A 151 -9.94 8.54 18.35
CA GLU A 151 -9.83 7.83 19.63
C GLU A 151 -10.55 6.47 19.54
N GLY A 152 -9.77 5.38 19.45
CA GLY A 152 -10.26 4.00 19.41
C GLY A 152 -10.80 3.54 18.04
N MET A 153 -11.08 4.44 17.12
CA MET A 153 -11.57 4.11 15.79
C MET A 153 -11.01 5.07 14.75
N SER A 154 -10.53 4.51 13.64
CA SER A 154 -10.11 5.27 12.46
C SER A 154 -11.19 5.24 11.39
N VAL A 155 -11.21 6.24 10.53
CA VAL A 155 -12.16 6.32 9.41
C VAL A 155 -11.38 6.36 8.09
N ALA A 156 -11.73 5.47 7.17
CA ALA A 156 -11.28 5.51 5.80
C ALA A 156 -12.35 6.17 4.93
N LYS A 157 -11.99 7.25 4.23
CA LYS A 157 -12.91 8.08 3.45
C LYS A 157 -12.42 8.22 2.03
N VAL A 158 -13.29 7.94 1.07
CA VAL A 158 -13.01 8.18 -0.36
C VAL A 158 -13.16 9.68 -0.64
N THR A 159 -12.02 10.38 -0.79
CA THR A 159 -11.97 11.83 -1.02
C THR A 159 -11.87 12.20 -2.49
N LYS A 160 -11.51 11.24 -3.34
CA LYS A 160 -11.54 11.37 -4.80
C LYS A 160 -11.94 10.05 -5.45
N GLN A 161 -12.73 10.15 -6.51
CA GLN A 161 -13.09 9.05 -7.39
C GLN A 161 -13.33 9.59 -8.80
N ARG A 162 -12.69 9.00 -9.82
CA ARG A 162 -12.79 9.51 -11.20
C ARG A 162 -14.08 9.06 -11.88
N GLU A 163 -14.43 7.78 -11.73
CA GLU A 163 -15.50 7.13 -12.51
C GLU A 163 -16.74 6.78 -11.67
N LEU A 164 -16.67 6.89 -10.33
CA LEU A 164 -17.74 6.49 -9.42
C LEU A 164 -18.08 7.65 -8.47
N GLU A 165 -19.15 7.49 -7.70
CA GLU A 165 -19.55 8.46 -6.69
C GLU A 165 -18.53 8.59 -5.57
N ILE A 166 -18.30 9.83 -5.14
CA ILE A 166 -17.46 10.18 -3.98
C ILE A 166 -18.29 10.03 -2.71
N GLY A 167 -17.62 9.77 -1.58
CA GLY A 167 -18.25 9.86 -0.25
C GLY A 167 -18.49 8.53 0.44
N GLY A 168 -17.96 7.44 -0.10
CA GLY A 168 -17.92 6.19 0.67
C GLY A 168 -16.95 6.34 1.84
N GLU A 169 -17.41 6.06 3.06
CA GLU A 169 -16.57 6.01 4.25
C GLU A 169 -16.87 4.77 5.08
N PHE A 170 -15.89 4.30 5.84
CA PHE A 170 -16.06 3.23 6.80
C PHE A 170 -15.11 3.37 7.99
N GLY A 171 -15.65 3.10 9.18
CA GLY A 171 -14.86 3.02 10.41
C GLY A 171 -14.19 1.66 10.56
N PHE A 172 -13.03 1.65 11.22
CA PHE A 172 -12.33 0.44 11.64
C PHE A 172 -11.54 0.68 12.93
N GLY A 173 -11.45 -0.37 13.74
CA GLY A 173 -10.58 -0.41 14.91
C GLY A 173 -9.29 -1.16 14.64
N LEU A 174 -8.41 -1.19 15.64
CA LEU A 174 -7.20 -2.01 15.66
C LEU A 174 -7.23 -2.91 16.89
N ASP A 175 -7.28 -4.21 16.66
CA ASP A 175 -7.16 -5.20 17.73
C ASP A 175 -5.68 -5.58 17.93
N VAL A 176 -5.27 -5.63 19.21
CA VAL A 176 -3.92 -6.07 19.57
C VAL A 176 -3.88 -7.60 19.63
N VAL A 177 -2.95 -8.19 18.88
CA VAL A 177 -2.71 -9.63 18.86
C VAL A 177 -1.37 -9.94 19.52
N GLU A 178 -1.36 -10.78 20.57
CA GLU A 178 -0.14 -11.26 21.21
C GLU A 178 0.51 -12.35 20.35
N LEU A 179 1.81 -12.18 20.06
CA LEU A 179 2.61 -13.10 19.22
C LEU A 179 3.58 -13.96 20.06
N GLY A 180 3.52 -13.86 21.38
CA GLY A 180 4.42 -14.57 22.30
C GLY A 180 5.55 -13.70 22.82
N ARG A 181 6.74 -14.25 22.99
CA ARG A 181 7.91 -13.55 23.57
C ARG A 181 9.11 -13.63 22.64
N ASN A 182 9.89 -12.56 22.60
CA ASN A 182 11.15 -12.53 21.85
C ASN A 182 12.28 -13.31 22.60
N GLY A 183 13.44 -13.45 21.95
CA GLY A 183 14.61 -14.14 22.52
C GLY A 183 15.17 -13.53 23.82
N ARG A 184 14.66 -12.37 24.25
CA ARG A 184 14.96 -11.72 25.54
C ARG A 184 13.83 -11.85 26.57
N GLY A 185 12.83 -12.70 26.30
CA GLY A 185 11.67 -12.91 27.18
C GLY A 185 10.64 -11.78 27.19
N LYS A 186 10.80 -10.72 26.40
CA LYS A 186 9.85 -9.59 26.33
C LYS A 186 8.64 -9.97 25.47
N PRO A 187 7.41 -9.56 25.86
CA PRO A 187 6.22 -9.78 25.06
C PRO A 187 6.34 -9.10 23.69
N VAL A 188 5.82 -9.76 22.67
CA VAL A 188 5.72 -9.24 21.29
C VAL A 188 4.26 -9.24 20.90
N SER A 189 3.78 -8.13 20.36
CA SER A 189 2.44 -8.00 19.83
C SER A 189 2.44 -7.25 18.50
N SER A 190 1.34 -7.34 17.79
CA SER A 190 1.06 -6.51 16.62
C SER A 190 -0.43 -6.19 16.57
N CYS A 191 -0.86 -5.36 15.62
CA CYS A 191 -2.26 -5.00 15.47
C CYS A 191 -2.81 -5.55 14.14
N VAL A 192 -4.12 -5.82 14.14
CA VAL A 192 -4.91 -6.12 12.96
C VAL A 192 -6.09 -5.15 12.86
N VAL A 193 -6.58 -4.91 11.66
CA VAL A 193 -7.83 -4.14 11.46
C VAL A 193 -9.00 -5.00 11.90
N ALA A 194 -9.91 -4.46 12.71
CA ALA A 194 -11.12 -5.12 13.22
C ALA A 194 -12.39 -4.43 12.72
#